data_30f6d866b31ab382c6a9b09d93413e1d
#
_entry.id   30f6d866b31ab382c6a9b09d93413e1d
#
_cell.length_a   1.000
_cell.length_b   1.000
_cell.length_c   1.000
_cell.angle_alpha   90.00
_cell.angle_beta   90.00
_cell.angle_gamma   90.00
#
_symmetry.space_group_name_H-M   'P 1'
#
loop_
_entity.id
_entity.type
_entity.pdbx_description
1 polymer ?
#
loop_
_entity_poly.entity_id
_entity_poly.type
_entity_poly.pdbx_seq_one_letter_code
_entity_poly.pdbx_strand_id
1 'polypeptide(L)'
;MMHDSPKRVVRCVRLATEDDPALSSLESRCSVLPWTEQAFAEAFAGKTFHAFGIRETASPLSPRELAGYIAVYHTPDEVEILNIAVREDRRRHGYGRLLMATALQDAKETGILQGVLEVRISNAPAIHLYESFGFRQAGKRRGYYQDTGEDALIYTLDMGQTRTNP
;
A
#
# COMPACT_ATOMS: atom_id res chain seq x y z
N MET A 1 29.61 -18.05 -23.70
CA MET A 1 28.19 -18.36 -23.55
C MET A 1 27.60 -17.28 -22.65
N MET A 2 26.78 -16.38 -23.21
CA MET A 2 26.02 -15.43 -22.40
C MET A 2 24.94 -16.23 -21.68
N HIS A 3 25.04 -16.39 -20.35
CA HIS A 3 23.93 -16.82 -19.53
C HIS A 3 22.93 -15.66 -19.52
N ASP A 4 21.91 -15.77 -20.34
CA ASP A 4 20.72 -14.93 -20.24
C ASP A 4 20.03 -15.33 -18.93
N SER A 5 20.31 -14.56 -17.88
CA SER A 5 19.63 -14.76 -16.60
C SER A 5 18.14 -14.54 -16.84
N PRO A 6 17.27 -15.43 -16.36
CA PRO A 6 15.84 -15.30 -16.62
C PRO A 6 15.36 -13.93 -16.16
N LYS A 7 14.69 -13.23 -17.05
CA LYS A 7 14.19 -11.87 -16.82
C LYS A 7 13.22 -11.89 -15.63
N ARG A 8 13.51 -11.10 -14.59
CA ARG A 8 12.61 -10.92 -13.44
C ARG A 8 11.26 -10.41 -13.93
N VAL A 9 10.21 -11.17 -13.66
CA VAL A 9 8.83 -10.74 -13.91
C VAL A 9 8.22 -10.28 -12.61
N VAL A 10 7.66 -9.08 -12.61
CA VAL A 10 6.99 -8.46 -11.46
C VAL A 10 5.49 -8.48 -11.72
N ARG A 11 4.73 -8.94 -10.74
CA ARG A 11 3.26 -8.95 -10.79
C ARG A 11 2.69 -8.33 -9.54
N CYS A 12 1.72 -7.44 -9.71
CA CYS A 12 0.86 -6.98 -8.63
C CYS A 12 -0.41 -7.86 -8.63
N VAL A 13 -0.66 -8.53 -7.52
CA VAL A 13 -1.76 -9.49 -7.38
C VAL A 13 -2.66 -9.12 -6.22
N ARG A 14 -3.96 -9.43 -6.33
CA ARG A 14 -4.87 -9.35 -5.19
C ARG A 14 -4.50 -10.45 -4.18
N LEU A 15 -4.44 -10.10 -2.91
CA LEU A 15 -4.14 -11.01 -1.81
C LEU A 15 -5.43 -11.49 -1.15
N ALA A 16 -5.35 -12.63 -0.49
CA ALA A 16 -6.44 -13.25 0.24
C ALA A 16 -5.92 -13.83 1.56
N THR A 17 -6.80 -14.45 2.35
CA THR A 17 -6.46 -14.97 3.68
C THR A 17 -5.26 -15.93 3.69
N GLU A 18 -5.08 -16.72 2.65
CA GLU A 18 -3.91 -17.60 2.52
C GLU A 18 -2.56 -16.86 2.45
N ASP A 19 -2.59 -15.56 2.21
CA ASP A 19 -1.39 -14.72 2.14
C ASP A 19 -1.02 -14.09 3.50
N ASP A 20 -1.81 -14.31 4.55
CA ASP A 20 -1.60 -13.75 5.89
C ASP A 20 -0.18 -13.96 6.42
N PRO A 21 0.44 -15.17 6.30
CA PRO A 21 1.80 -15.38 6.75
C PRO A 21 2.83 -14.52 5.99
N ALA A 22 2.64 -14.36 4.68
CA ALA A 22 3.52 -13.54 3.86
C ALA A 22 3.38 -12.04 4.17
N LEU A 23 2.15 -11.58 4.41
CA LEU A 23 1.85 -10.21 4.84
C LEU A 23 2.47 -9.91 6.20
N SER A 24 2.25 -10.77 7.18
CA SER A 24 2.79 -10.61 8.54
C SER A 24 4.33 -10.63 8.53
N SER A 25 4.93 -11.51 7.73
CA SER A 25 6.39 -11.56 7.56
C SER A 25 6.96 -10.27 6.96
N LEU A 26 6.30 -9.71 5.95
CA LEU A 26 6.73 -8.44 5.35
C LEU A 26 6.53 -7.28 6.32
N GLU A 27 5.38 -7.20 6.99
CA GLU A 27 5.07 -6.17 7.98
C GLU A 27 6.11 -6.13 9.10
N SER A 28 6.50 -7.28 9.64
CA SER A 28 7.49 -7.36 10.71
C SER A 28 8.86 -6.78 10.35
N ARG A 29 9.16 -6.71 9.05
CA ARG A 29 10.41 -6.11 8.53
C ARG A 29 10.29 -4.61 8.26
N CYS A 30 9.08 -4.11 8.04
CA CYS A 30 8.85 -2.76 7.53
C CYS A 30 8.20 -1.83 8.56
N SER A 31 7.57 -2.36 9.60
CA SER A 31 6.80 -1.59 10.57
C SER A 31 7.35 -1.73 11.99
N VAL A 32 7.29 -0.64 12.76
CA VAL A 32 7.63 -0.63 14.19
C VAL A 32 6.53 -1.33 15.02
N LEU A 33 5.29 -1.22 14.59
CA LEU A 33 4.12 -1.88 15.18
C LEU A 33 3.43 -2.72 14.11
N PRO A 34 3.99 -3.90 13.79
CA PRO A 34 3.50 -4.71 12.69
C PRO A 34 2.14 -5.33 13.00
N TRP A 35 1.29 -5.40 11.97
CA TRP A 35 0.10 -6.24 12.02
C TRP A 35 0.49 -7.72 12.12
N THR A 36 -0.21 -8.42 12.99
CA THR A 36 -0.03 -9.87 13.15
C THR A 36 -0.77 -10.63 12.05
N GLU A 37 -0.42 -11.90 11.87
CA GLU A 37 -1.13 -12.81 10.98
C GLU A 37 -2.64 -12.89 11.34
N GLN A 38 -2.96 -12.94 12.65
CA GLN A 38 -4.34 -12.93 13.11
C GLN A 38 -5.06 -11.63 12.74
N ALA A 39 -4.41 -10.48 12.85
CA ALA A 39 -5.00 -9.19 12.48
C ALA A 39 -5.34 -9.14 10.98
N PHE A 40 -4.48 -9.68 10.13
CA PHE A 40 -4.78 -9.81 8.70
C PHE A 40 -5.95 -10.77 8.45
N ALA A 41 -5.97 -11.93 9.10
CA ALA A 41 -7.07 -12.90 8.98
C ALA A 41 -8.41 -12.27 9.37
N GLU A 42 -8.46 -11.54 10.47
CA GLU A 42 -9.66 -10.82 10.92
C GLU A 42 -10.09 -9.74 9.92
N ALA A 43 -9.14 -9.00 9.34
CA ALA A 43 -9.43 -7.99 8.33
C ALA A 43 -10.01 -8.62 7.05
N PHE A 44 -9.42 -9.71 6.56
CA PHE A 44 -9.92 -10.43 5.38
C PHE A 44 -11.29 -11.08 5.59
N ALA A 45 -11.66 -11.41 6.83
CA ALA A 45 -13.01 -11.88 7.14
C ALA A 45 -14.09 -10.81 6.89
N GLY A 46 -13.71 -9.54 6.91
CA GLY A 46 -14.58 -8.42 6.52
C GLY A 46 -14.64 -8.24 5.00
N LYS A 47 -15.77 -7.70 4.51
CA LYS A 47 -15.98 -7.48 3.06
C LYS A 47 -15.34 -6.19 2.54
N THR A 48 -14.84 -5.34 3.43
CA THR A 48 -14.34 -4.00 3.10
C THR A 48 -12.83 -3.93 2.98
N PHE A 49 -12.14 -4.94 3.49
CA PHE A 49 -10.67 -5.02 3.44
C PHE A 49 -10.20 -5.61 2.12
N HIS A 50 -9.27 -4.92 1.47
CA HIS A 50 -8.60 -5.38 0.25
C HIS A 50 -7.10 -5.19 0.41
N ALA A 51 -6.34 -6.13 -0.13
CA ALA A 51 -4.89 -6.01 -0.16
C ALA A 51 -4.34 -6.47 -1.51
N PHE A 52 -3.25 -5.83 -1.93
CA PHE A 52 -2.50 -6.17 -3.14
C PHE A 52 -1.04 -6.34 -2.79
N GLY A 53 -0.38 -7.27 -3.45
CA GLY A 53 1.02 -7.57 -3.19
C GLY A 53 1.85 -7.72 -4.46
N ILE A 54 3.12 -7.40 -4.35
CA ILE A 54 4.11 -7.60 -5.40
C ILE A 54 4.76 -8.96 -5.24
N ARG A 55 4.62 -9.80 -6.26
CA ARG A 55 5.34 -11.07 -6.40
C ARG A 55 6.36 -10.97 -7.53
N GLU A 56 7.49 -11.59 -7.32
CA GLU A 56 8.58 -11.64 -8.30
C GLU A 56 8.82 -13.08 -8.72
N THR A 57 9.07 -13.30 -10.02
CA THR A 57 9.60 -14.56 -10.54
C THR A 57 11.05 -14.36 -10.97
N ALA A 58 11.83 -15.44 -11.01
CA ALA A 58 13.27 -15.40 -11.28
C ALA A 58 14.00 -14.41 -10.32
N SER A 59 13.62 -14.44 -9.07
CA SER A 59 14.11 -13.58 -7.98
C SER A 59 14.66 -14.45 -6.86
N PRO A 60 15.58 -13.91 -6.01
CA PRO A 60 15.98 -14.57 -4.78
C PRO A 60 14.84 -14.79 -3.78
N LEU A 61 13.72 -14.07 -3.96
CA LEU A 61 12.54 -14.27 -3.13
C LEU A 61 11.85 -15.59 -3.47
N SER A 62 11.35 -16.29 -2.45
CA SER A 62 10.47 -17.42 -2.63
C SER A 62 9.20 -16.98 -3.37
N PRO A 63 8.57 -17.86 -4.17
CA PRO A 63 7.31 -17.54 -4.85
C PRO A 63 6.16 -17.11 -3.92
N ARG A 64 6.26 -17.43 -2.64
CA ARG A 64 5.27 -17.04 -1.61
C ARG A 64 5.61 -15.72 -0.92
N GLU A 65 6.84 -15.25 -1.02
CA GLU A 65 7.24 -13.98 -0.41
C GLU A 65 6.73 -12.80 -1.22
N LEU A 66 6.46 -11.72 -0.49
CA LEU A 66 6.04 -10.46 -1.07
C LEU A 66 7.21 -9.47 -1.07
N ALA A 67 7.41 -8.79 -2.19
CA ALA A 67 8.36 -7.68 -2.29
C ALA A 67 7.78 -6.36 -1.75
N GLY A 68 6.46 -6.27 -1.69
CA GLY A 68 5.72 -5.15 -1.14
C GLY A 68 4.23 -5.46 -1.09
N TYR A 69 3.47 -4.66 -0.36
CA TYR A 69 2.02 -4.74 -0.32
C TYR A 69 1.38 -3.38 -0.03
N ILE A 70 0.10 -3.29 -0.34
CA ILE A 70 -0.80 -2.22 0.08
C ILE A 70 -2.07 -2.82 0.65
N ALA A 71 -2.56 -2.27 1.75
CA ALA A 71 -3.83 -2.62 2.36
C ALA A 71 -4.76 -1.42 2.39
N VAL A 72 -6.02 -1.65 2.05
CA VAL A 72 -7.04 -0.60 1.98
C VAL A 72 -8.37 -1.08 2.55
N TYR A 73 -9.17 -0.15 3.06
CA TYR A 73 -10.61 -0.36 3.26
C TYR A 73 -11.41 0.36 2.18
N HIS A 74 -12.42 -0.33 1.66
CA HIS A 74 -13.45 0.27 0.82
C HIS A 74 -14.70 0.54 1.66
N THR A 75 -15.09 1.78 1.75
CA THR A 75 -16.44 2.18 2.18
C THR A 75 -17.27 2.51 0.94
N PRO A 76 -18.59 2.77 1.05
CA PRO A 76 -19.36 3.18 -0.11
C PRO A 76 -18.85 4.46 -0.78
N ASP A 77 -18.23 5.36 -0.03
CA ASP A 77 -17.89 6.71 -0.47
C ASP A 77 -16.38 6.90 -0.74
N GLU A 78 -15.53 6.15 -0.04
CA GLU A 78 -14.09 6.38 -0.10
C GLU A 78 -13.26 5.09 0.05
N VAL A 79 -12.03 5.14 -0.47
CA VAL A 79 -10.99 4.17 -0.19
C VAL A 79 -10.02 4.76 0.84
N GLU A 80 -9.87 4.07 1.97
CA GLU A 80 -8.88 4.40 2.98
C GLU A 80 -7.61 3.59 2.77
N ILE A 81 -6.49 4.24 2.56
CA ILE A 81 -5.17 3.59 2.50
C ILE A 81 -4.71 3.36 3.93
N LEU A 82 -4.65 2.09 4.34
CA LEU A 82 -4.26 1.71 5.71
C LEU A 82 -2.75 1.63 5.87
N ASN A 83 -2.10 0.95 4.93
CA ASN A 83 -0.66 0.78 4.94
C ASN A 83 -0.13 0.46 3.54
N ILE A 84 1.09 0.89 3.29
CA ILE A 84 1.87 0.51 2.12
C ILE A 84 3.31 0.26 2.55
N ALA A 85 3.85 -0.88 2.19
CA ALA A 85 5.20 -1.27 2.55
C ALA A 85 5.90 -1.94 1.37
N VAL A 86 7.17 -1.61 1.20
CA VAL A 86 8.07 -2.25 0.24
C VAL A 86 9.32 -2.68 0.97
N ARG A 87 9.77 -3.92 0.75
CA ARG A 87 11.02 -4.43 1.31
C ARG A 87 12.16 -3.43 1.05
N GLU A 88 13.02 -3.27 2.01
CA GLU A 88 14.15 -2.33 1.90
C GLU A 88 15.02 -2.60 0.67
N ASP A 89 15.34 -3.88 0.42
CA ASP A 89 16.13 -4.33 -0.72
C ASP A 89 15.39 -4.26 -2.08
N ARG A 90 14.12 -3.82 -2.07
CA ARG A 90 13.27 -3.65 -3.24
C ARG A 90 12.75 -2.23 -3.42
N ARG A 91 13.20 -1.32 -2.59
CA ARG A 91 12.87 0.11 -2.74
C ARG A 91 13.54 0.69 -3.98
N ARG A 92 13.00 1.82 -4.47
CA ARG A 92 13.50 2.53 -5.66
C ARG A 92 13.33 1.76 -6.98
N HIS A 93 12.42 0.77 -7.02
CA HIS A 93 12.06 0.01 -8.22
C HIS A 93 10.65 0.35 -8.73
N GLY A 94 9.99 1.36 -8.18
CA GLY A 94 8.64 1.75 -8.57
C GLY A 94 7.52 0.88 -7.97
N TYR A 95 7.81 0.02 -7.00
CA TYR A 95 6.81 -0.89 -6.43
C TYR A 95 5.73 -0.16 -5.63
N GLY A 96 6.09 0.88 -4.88
CA GLY A 96 5.10 1.70 -4.19
C GLY A 96 4.12 2.38 -5.15
N ARG A 97 4.61 2.85 -6.29
CA ARG A 97 3.75 3.42 -7.34
C ARG A 97 2.82 2.40 -7.96
N LEU A 98 3.33 1.19 -8.25
CA LEU A 98 2.53 0.11 -8.81
C LEU A 98 1.43 -0.32 -7.84
N LEU A 99 1.74 -0.48 -6.56
CA LEU A 99 0.78 -0.83 -5.51
C LEU A 99 -0.31 0.23 -5.37
N MET A 100 0.08 1.51 -5.28
CA MET A 100 -0.87 2.61 -5.17
C MET A 100 -1.78 2.72 -6.41
N ALA A 101 -1.20 2.65 -7.60
CA ALA A 101 -1.96 2.68 -8.85
C ALA A 101 -2.98 1.54 -8.92
N THR A 102 -2.59 0.33 -8.52
CA THR A 102 -3.46 -0.84 -8.50
C THR A 102 -4.62 -0.66 -7.52
N ALA A 103 -4.35 -0.23 -6.30
CA ALA A 103 -5.38 -0.04 -5.28
C ALA A 103 -6.39 1.06 -5.67
N LEU A 104 -5.91 2.17 -6.21
CA LEU A 104 -6.77 3.27 -6.65
C LEU A 104 -7.60 2.88 -7.89
N GLN A 105 -7.03 2.09 -8.80
CA GLN A 105 -7.77 1.60 -9.95
C GLN A 105 -8.87 0.62 -9.54
N ASP A 106 -8.59 -0.30 -8.61
CA ASP A 106 -9.58 -1.22 -8.05
C ASP A 106 -10.73 -0.47 -7.38
N ALA A 107 -10.43 0.57 -6.61
CA ALA A 107 -11.45 1.42 -6.00
C ALA A 107 -12.33 2.12 -7.06
N LYS A 108 -11.74 2.67 -8.11
CA LYS A 108 -12.47 3.31 -9.21
C LYS A 108 -13.40 2.34 -9.93
N GLU A 109 -12.98 1.11 -10.15
CA GLU A 109 -13.78 0.07 -10.80
C GLU A 109 -15.03 -0.30 -9.99
N THR A 110 -15.01 -0.08 -8.68
CA THR A 110 -16.18 -0.23 -7.80
C THR A 110 -17.01 1.05 -7.65
N GLY A 111 -16.64 2.13 -8.33
CA GLY A 111 -17.33 3.42 -8.30
C GLY A 111 -16.87 4.36 -7.19
N ILE A 112 -15.83 4.02 -6.44
CA ILE A 112 -15.26 4.88 -5.40
C ILE A 112 -14.38 5.96 -6.05
N LEU A 113 -14.67 7.23 -5.73
CA LEU A 113 -14.00 8.37 -6.33
C LEU A 113 -13.27 9.26 -5.31
N GLN A 114 -13.26 8.88 -4.04
CA GLN A 114 -12.55 9.59 -2.98
C GLN A 114 -11.52 8.68 -2.31
N GLY A 115 -10.34 9.23 -2.03
CA GLY A 115 -9.29 8.54 -1.27
C GLY A 115 -8.95 9.32 -0.01
N VAL A 116 -8.62 8.60 1.07
CA VAL A 116 -8.16 9.18 2.33
C VAL A 116 -7.03 8.35 2.91
N LEU A 117 -6.12 8.99 3.60
CA LEU A 117 -5.06 8.33 4.37
C LEU A 117 -4.57 9.21 5.51
N GLU A 118 -3.95 8.55 6.48
CA GLU A 118 -3.18 9.19 7.54
C GLU A 118 -1.70 8.77 7.42
N VAL A 119 -0.79 9.70 7.63
CA VAL A 119 0.65 9.44 7.53
C VAL A 119 1.41 10.22 8.59
N ARG A 120 2.47 9.60 9.16
CA ARG A 120 3.37 10.28 10.08
C ARG A 120 4.02 11.48 9.40
N ILE A 121 4.06 12.60 10.12
CA ILE A 121 4.68 13.83 9.60
C ILE A 121 6.14 13.64 9.18
N SER A 122 6.85 12.71 9.79
CA SER A 122 8.24 12.38 9.48
C SER A 122 8.42 11.45 8.28
N ASN A 123 7.35 10.84 7.78
CA ASN A 123 7.44 9.86 6.68
C ASN A 123 7.48 10.56 5.31
N ALA A 124 8.56 11.28 5.06
CA ALA A 124 8.75 12.03 3.82
C ALA A 124 8.63 11.18 2.55
N PRO A 125 9.20 9.96 2.45
CA PRO A 125 9.06 9.13 1.25
C PRO A 125 7.60 8.76 0.94
N ALA A 126 6.80 8.41 1.95
CA ALA A 126 5.39 8.09 1.77
C ALA A 126 4.58 9.33 1.36
N ILE A 127 4.80 10.46 2.03
CA ILE A 127 4.17 11.73 1.68
C ILE A 127 4.44 12.08 0.21
N HIS A 128 5.69 11.96 -0.21
CA HIS A 128 6.09 12.23 -1.60
C HIS A 128 5.36 11.32 -2.60
N LEU A 129 5.24 10.03 -2.27
CA LEU A 129 4.48 9.08 -3.08
C LEU A 129 3.00 9.51 -3.19
N TYR A 130 2.35 9.80 -2.06
CA TYR A 130 0.94 10.20 -2.04
C TYR A 130 0.68 11.48 -2.83
N GLU A 131 1.50 12.50 -2.63
CA GLU A 131 1.41 13.76 -3.37
C GLU A 131 1.60 13.56 -4.87
N SER A 132 2.45 12.62 -5.28
CA SER A 132 2.66 12.28 -6.70
C SER A 132 1.42 11.69 -7.37
N PHE A 133 0.49 11.13 -6.60
CA PHE A 133 -0.83 10.65 -7.06
C PHE A 133 -1.93 11.71 -6.98
N GLY A 134 -1.62 12.90 -6.47
CA GLY A 134 -2.57 14.00 -6.34
C GLY A 134 -3.24 14.09 -4.98
N PHE A 135 -2.85 13.28 -4.00
CA PHE A 135 -3.30 13.48 -2.63
C PHE A 135 -2.83 14.83 -2.12
N ARG A 136 -3.70 15.50 -1.37
CA ARG A 136 -3.44 16.81 -0.76
C ARG A 136 -3.73 16.77 0.73
N GLN A 137 -2.91 17.47 1.51
CA GLN A 137 -3.13 17.58 2.95
C GLN A 137 -4.45 18.30 3.22
N ALA A 138 -5.33 17.64 3.97
CA ALA A 138 -6.64 18.18 4.37
C ALA A 138 -6.71 18.49 5.87
N GLY A 139 -5.81 17.93 6.68
CA GLY A 139 -5.83 18.14 8.11
C GLY A 139 -4.62 17.53 8.81
N LYS A 140 -4.67 17.60 10.14
CA LYS A 140 -3.64 17.07 11.02
C LYS A 140 -4.25 16.62 12.34
N ARG A 141 -3.79 15.45 12.85
CA ARG A 141 -4.09 14.96 14.19
C ARG A 141 -2.83 15.12 15.06
N ARG A 142 -2.88 15.99 16.05
CA ARG A 142 -1.73 16.23 16.92
C ARG A 142 -1.50 15.05 17.88
N GLY A 143 -0.22 14.66 18.04
CA GLY A 143 0.20 13.63 18.96
C GLY A 143 -0.46 12.26 18.73
N TYR A 144 -0.86 11.95 17.51
CA TYR A 144 -1.65 10.77 17.16
C TYR A 144 -0.89 9.46 17.38
N TYR A 145 0.39 9.43 17.03
CA TYR A 145 1.24 8.23 17.19
C TYR A 145 1.84 8.18 18.58
N GLN A 146 1.32 7.29 19.43
CA GLN A 146 1.69 7.21 20.83
C GLN A 146 3.13 6.74 21.09
N ASP A 147 3.71 6.01 20.15
CA ASP A 147 5.09 5.52 20.23
C ASP A 147 6.13 6.65 20.16
N THR A 148 5.87 7.68 19.36
CA THR A 148 6.80 8.81 19.14
C THR A 148 6.22 10.16 19.54
N GLY A 149 4.92 10.27 19.76
CA GLY A 149 4.22 11.54 19.96
C GLY A 149 4.07 12.36 18.68
N GLU A 150 4.40 11.77 17.51
CA GLU A 150 4.28 12.44 16.23
C GLU A 150 2.83 12.75 15.84
N ASP A 151 2.67 13.82 15.09
CA ASP A 151 1.41 14.14 14.44
C ASP A 151 1.16 13.21 13.24
N ALA A 152 -0.11 12.94 12.97
CA ALA A 152 -0.56 12.37 11.70
C ALA A 152 -1.05 13.48 10.78
N LEU A 153 -0.58 13.47 9.54
CA LEU A 153 -1.15 14.29 8.48
C LEU A 153 -2.29 13.51 7.80
N ILE A 154 -3.40 14.18 7.55
CA ILE A 154 -4.54 13.63 6.83
C ILE A 154 -4.44 14.11 5.40
N TYR A 155 -4.44 13.17 4.44
CA TYR A 155 -4.43 13.45 3.02
C TYR A 155 -5.69 12.92 2.37
N THR A 156 -6.21 13.67 1.40
CA THR A 156 -7.38 13.27 0.61
C THR A 156 -7.09 13.37 -0.88
N LEU A 157 -7.80 12.55 -1.66
CA LEU A 157 -7.71 12.52 -3.11
C LEU A 157 -9.11 12.51 -3.72
N ASP A 158 -9.37 13.41 -4.66
CA ASP A 158 -10.54 13.35 -5.53
C ASP A 158 -10.14 12.70 -6.86
N MET A 159 -10.62 11.47 -7.09
CA MET A 159 -10.37 10.71 -8.30
C MET A 159 -11.42 10.96 -9.40
N GLY A 160 -12.49 11.69 -9.07
CA GLY A 160 -13.59 11.99 -10.00
C GLY A 160 -13.30 13.16 -10.94
N GLN A 161 -12.33 14.00 -10.60
CA GLN A 161 -11.90 15.09 -11.47
C GLN A 161 -10.95 14.55 -12.54
N THR A 162 -11.47 14.34 -13.75
CA THR A 162 -10.61 14.29 -14.93
C THR A 162 -9.89 15.66 -15.01
N ARG A 163 -8.56 15.64 -14.93
CA ARG A 163 -7.78 16.84 -15.27
C ARG A 163 -8.10 17.18 -16.73
N THR A 164 -9.06 18.05 -16.93
CA THR A 164 -9.11 18.83 -18.16
C THR A 164 -7.91 19.78 -18.08
N ASN A 165 -6.83 19.37 -18.72
CA ASN A 165 -5.71 20.25 -18.96
C ASN A 165 -6.20 21.33 -19.94
N PRO A 166 -6.08 22.63 -19.60
CA PRO A 166 -6.38 23.70 -20.56
C PRO A 166 -5.40 23.71 -21.73
#